data_68580c2b0124fc07986e2f2fe9943e69
#
_entry.id   68580c2b0124fc07986e2f2fe9943e69
#
_cell.length_a   1.000
_cell.length_b   1.000
_cell.length_c   1.000
_cell.angle_alpha   90.00
_cell.angle_beta   90.00
_cell.angle_gamma   90.00
#
_symmetry.space_group_name_H-M   'P 1'
#
loop_
_entity.id
_entity.type
_entity.pdbx_description
1 polymer ?
#
loop_
_entity_poly.entity_id
_entity_poly.type
_entity_poly.pdbx_seq_one_letter_code
_entity_poly.pdbx_strand_id
1 'polypeptide(L)'
;MIKSFLLLLLFFNSTFANAQKNTAWYNHTLLDVQNLETSVAFYTKVFQADTIPYPFPPSPQYIVKWLRVGEGIELHLSQWINYIPKVISDVPSDPGHVGFVHLGFMVISIDAFLKRLMEVSSDYRSGKYKQPIIDRMPYGAKTIMIKDPDGNEVHVIEAMPANSSTNR
;
A
#
# COMPACT_ATOMS: atom_id res chain seq x y z
N MET A 1 56.92 0.55 36.65
CA MET A 1 56.26 0.94 35.39
C MET A 1 55.11 -0.01 35.10
N ILE A 2 54.02 0.02 35.87
CA ILE A 2 52.77 -0.76 35.61
C ILE A 2 51.65 0.07 36.25
N LYS A 3 51.20 1.13 35.61
CA LYS A 3 50.02 1.93 36.09
C LYS A 3 49.26 2.62 34.97
N SER A 4 49.19 2.08 33.76
CA SER A 4 48.48 2.75 32.66
C SER A 4 47.63 1.80 31.81
N PHE A 5 47.15 0.68 32.35
CA PHE A 5 46.34 -0.26 31.55
C PHE A 5 44.96 -0.54 32.13
N LEU A 6 44.48 0.27 33.06
CA LEU A 6 43.19 0.02 33.73
C LEU A 6 42.14 1.09 33.44
N LEU A 7 42.25 1.87 32.36
CA LEU A 7 41.29 2.97 32.09
C LEU A 7 40.59 2.86 30.72
N LEU A 8 40.61 1.71 30.05
CA LEU A 8 39.99 1.56 28.73
C LEU A 8 38.88 0.52 28.67
N LEU A 9 38.31 0.15 29.81
CA LEU A 9 37.25 -0.90 29.87
C LEU A 9 35.91 -0.41 30.39
N LEU A 10 35.64 0.90 30.46
CA LEU A 10 34.42 1.46 31.05
C LEU A 10 33.52 2.25 30.07
N PHE A 11 33.74 2.19 28.76
CA PHE A 11 32.88 2.89 27.79
C PHE A 11 32.21 2.01 26.78
N PHE A 12 31.96 0.76 27.11
CA PHE A 12 31.00 -0.07 26.35
C PHE A 12 29.74 -0.35 27.19
N ASN A 13 29.16 0.68 27.80
CA ASN A 13 27.74 0.66 28.07
C ASN A 13 27.05 1.07 26.77
N SER A 14 26.99 0.14 25.83
CA SER A 14 26.02 0.19 24.75
C SER A 14 24.63 0.31 25.40
N THR A 15 24.08 1.50 25.31
CA THR A 15 22.65 1.70 25.44
C THR A 15 22.00 0.77 24.42
N PHE A 16 21.64 -0.44 24.86
CA PHE A 16 20.61 -1.20 24.18
C PHE A 16 19.35 -0.34 24.29
N ALA A 17 19.13 0.50 23.28
CA ALA A 17 17.83 1.07 23.07
C ALA A 17 16.88 -0.12 23.10
N ASN A 18 16.00 -0.15 24.10
CA ASN A 18 14.87 -1.04 24.11
C ASN A 18 14.01 -0.65 22.90
N ALA A 19 14.38 -1.14 21.71
CA ALA A 19 13.51 -1.12 20.57
C ALA A 19 12.29 -1.89 21.03
N GLN A 20 11.20 -1.17 21.25
CA GLN A 20 9.92 -1.77 21.62
C GLN A 20 9.64 -2.85 20.59
N LYS A 21 9.75 -4.11 20.99
CA LYS A 21 9.49 -5.24 20.12
C LYS A 21 7.99 -5.21 19.82
N ASN A 22 7.65 -4.68 18.66
CA ASN A 22 6.31 -4.91 18.13
C ASN A 22 6.13 -6.41 17.98
N THR A 23 5.13 -6.95 18.64
CA THR A 23 4.80 -8.40 18.59
C THR A 23 3.83 -8.72 17.46
N ALA A 24 3.33 -7.70 16.77
CA ALA A 24 2.44 -7.85 15.61
C ALA A 24 2.84 -6.87 14.52
N TRP A 25 2.78 -7.32 13.28
CA TRP A 25 3.01 -6.52 12.07
C TRP A 25 1.84 -6.70 11.12
N TYR A 26 1.48 -5.64 10.41
CA TYR A 26 0.56 -5.74 9.30
C TYR A 26 1.24 -6.53 8.17
N ASN A 27 0.59 -7.58 7.69
CA ASN A 27 1.15 -8.45 6.67
C ASN A 27 0.46 -8.27 5.32
N HIS A 28 -0.88 -8.38 5.28
CA HIS A 28 -1.60 -8.33 4.00
C HIS A 28 -3.01 -7.79 4.10
N THR A 29 -3.53 -7.39 2.93
CA THR A 29 -4.96 -7.16 2.67
C THR A 29 -5.41 -8.14 1.59
N LEU A 30 -6.59 -8.72 1.75
CA LEU A 30 -7.26 -9.50 0.70
C LEU A 30 -8.38 -8.64 0.08
N LEU A 31 -8.39 -8.56 -1.25
CA LEU A 31 -9.48 -7.98 -2.04
C LEU A 31 -10.11 -9.05 -2.91
N ASP A 32 -11.43 -9.16 -2.86
CA ASP A 32 -12.19 -9.87 -3.89
C ASP A 32 -12.39 -8.95 -5.10
N VAL A 33 -12.04 -9.44 -6.29
CA VAL A 33 -12.06 -8.68 -7.53
C VAL A 33 -12.95 -9.34 -8.58
N GLN A 34 -13.53 -8.54 -9.47
CA GLN A 34 -14.38 -9.07 -10.54
C GLN A 34 -13.57 -9.77 -11.63
N ASN A 35 -12.38 -9.24 -11.93
CA ASN A 35 -11.47 -9.81 -12.92
C ASN A 35 -10.04 -9.77 -12.40
N LEU A 36 -9.53 -10.94 -12.04
CA LEU A 36 -8.21 -11.08 -11.43
C LEU A 36 -7.07 -10.58 -12.34
N GLU A 37 -7.13 -10.88 -13.63
CA GLU A 37 -6.10 -10.46 -14.59
C GLU A 37 -6.04 -8.95 -14.72
N THR A 38 -7.20 -8.28 -14.82
CA THR A 38 -7.29 -6.82 -14.90
C THR A 38 -6.76 -6.16 -13.63
N SER A 39 -7.13 -6.67 -12.46
CA SER A 39 -6.69 -6.10 -11.18
C SER A 39 -5.21 -6.36 -10.92
N VAL A 40 -4.68 -7.56 -11.24
CA VAL A 40 -3.24 -7.84 -11.21
C VAL A 40 -2.49 -6.89 -12.13
N ALA A 41 -2.96 -6.71 -13.39
CA ALA A 41 -2.33 -5.80 -14.33
C ALA A 41 -2.33 -4.34 -13.84
N PHE A 42 -3.40 -3.91 -13.17
CA PHE A 42 -3.48 -2.57 -12.57
C PHE A 42 -2.43 -2.39 -11.47
N TYR A 43 -2.44 -3.23 -10.46
CA TYR A 43 -1.53 -3.07 -9.32
C TYR A 43 -0.06 -3.27 -9.71
N THR A 44 0.26 -4.20 -10.60
CA THR A 44 1.64 -4.40 -11.07
C THR A 44 2.15 -3.25 -11.93
N LYS A 45 1.31 -2.66 -12.78
CA LYS A 45 1.74 -1.56 -13.68
C LYS A 45 1.68 -0.19 -13.01
N VAL A 46 0.62 0.10 -12.23
CA VAL A 46 0.43 1.42 -11.60
C VAL A 46 1.30 1.56 -10.35
N PHE A 47 1.26 0.56 -9.46
CA PHE A 47 2.00 0.57 -8.18
C PHE A 47 3.36 -0.13 -8.25
N GLN A 48 3.70 -0.75 -9.40
CA GLN A 48 4.91 -1.54 -9.57
C GLN A 48 5.03 -2.69 -8.55
N ALA A 49 3.88 -3.27 -8.19
CA ALA A 49 3.83 -4.43 -7.32
C ALA A 49 4.40 -5.68 -8.02
N ASP A 50 5.14 -6.50 -7.30
CA ASP A 50 5.67 -7.76 -7.80
C ASP A 50 4.69 -8.90 -7.54
N THR A 51 4.48 -9.78 -8.52
CA THR A 51 3.76 -11.02 -8.28
C THR A 51 4.64 -11.98 -7.49
N ILE A 52 4.06 -12.61 -6.45
CA ILE A 52 4.73 -13.64 -5.65
C ILE A 52 3.97 -14.97 -5.72
N PRO A 53 4.67 -16.11 -5.53
CA PRO A 53 4.04 -17.42 -5.59
C PRO A 53 2.93 -17.58 -4.56
N TYR A 54 1.79 -18.11 -4.98
CA TYR A 54 0.72 -18.56 -4.10
C TYR A 54 1.10 -19.94 -3.52
N PRO A 55 1.26 -20.10 -2.19
CA PRO A 55 1.85 -21.30 -1.62
C PRO A 55 0.86 -22.44 -1.38
N PHE A 56 -0.42 -22.24 -1.66
CA PHE A 56 -1.47 -23.23 -1.39
C PHE A 56 -1.93 -23.94 -2.67
N PRO A 57 -2.51 -25.15 -2.57
CA PRO A 57 -3.08 -25.82 -3.72
C PRO A 57 -4.24 -25.01 -4.32
N PRO A 58 -4.52 -25.16 -5.64
CA PRO A 58 -5.62 -24.49 -6.30
C PRO A 58 -6.97 -24.79 -5.63
N SER A 59 -7.82 -23.80 -5.51
CA SER A 59 -9.20 -23.95 -5.04
C SER A 59 -10.15 -24.14 -6.24
N PRO A 60 -11.16 -25.01 -6.16
CA PRO A 60 -12.21 -25.08 -7.17
C PRO A 60 -13.21 -23.92 -7.10
N GLN A 61 -13.16 -23.09 -6.08
CA GLN A 61 -14.13 -22.04 -5.81
C GLN A 61 -13.62 -20.65 -6.21
N TYR A 62 -12.32 -20.42 -6.13
CA TYR A 62 -11.69 -19.12 -6.40
C TYR A 62 -10.28 -19.28 -6.93
N ILE A 63 -9.82 -18.27 -7.66
CA ILE A 63 -8.42 -18.12 -8.06
C ILE A 63 -7.81 -16.93 -7.31
N VAL A 64 -6.53 -17.05 -6.93
CA VAL A 64 -5.83 -16.04 -6.12
C VAL A 64 -4.49 -15.69 -6.74
N LYS A 65 -4.12 -14.42 -6.66
CA LYS A 65 -2.77 -13.92 -6.91
C LYS A 65 -2.31 -13.07 -5.74
N TRP A 66 -1.08 -13.28 -5.35
CA TRP A 66 -0.42 -12.49 -4.33
C TRP A 66 0.54 -11.49 -4.96
N LEU A 67 0.50 -10.28 -4.48
CA LEU A 67 1.35 -9.18 -4.92
C LEU A 67 2.12 -8.63 -3.73
N ARG A 68 3.41 -8.39 -3.89
CA ARG A 68 4.21 -7.63 -2.92
C ARG A 68 4.10 -6.15 -3.26
N VAL A 69 3.61 -5.36 -2.32
CA VAL A 69 3.39 -3.91 -2.48
C VAL A 69 4.32 -3.07 -1.63
N GLY A 70 5.11 -3.70 -0.78
CA GLY A 70 6.11 -3.10 0.09
C GLY A 70 6.94 -4.16 0.79
N GLU A 71 7.93 -3.77 1.60
CA GLU A 71 8.71 -4.70 2.38
C GLU A 71 7.83 -5.40 3.42
N GLY A 72 7.64 -6.72 3.27
CA GLY A 72 6.80 -7.54 4.15
C GLY A 72 5.30 -7.25 4.07
N ILE A 73 4.84 -6.44 3.09
CA ILE A 73 3.43 -6.10 2.91
C ILE A 73 2.93 -6.66 1.59
N GLU A 74 1.82 -7.37 1.64
CA GLU A 74 1.24 -8.05 0.49
C GLU A 74 -0.20 -7.57 0.23
N LEU A 75 -0.59 -7.59 -1.04
CA LEU A 75 -1.96 -7.46 -1.50
C LEU A 75 -2.36 -8.78 -2.14
N HIS A 76 -3.31 -9.46 -1.55
CA HIS A 76 -3.88 -10.68 -2.10
C HIS A 76 -5.12 -10.31 -2.91
N LEU A 77 -5.18 -10.76 -4.15
CA LEU A 77 -6.33 -10.57 -5.02
C LEU A 77 -7.00 -11.91 -5.24
N SER A 78 -8.30 -12.01 -5.00
CA SER A 78 -9.08 -13.22 -5.24
C SER A 78 -10.25 -12.97 -6.17
N GLN A 79 -10.52 -13.94 -7.04
CA GLN A 79 -11.71 -13.93 -7.91
C GLN A 79 -12.47 -15.22 -7.70
N TRP A 80 -13.74 -15.12 -7.34
CA TRP A 80 -14.64 -16.26 -7.24
C TRP A 80 -15.06 -16.77 -8.62
N ILE A 81 -15.00 -18.08 -8.84
CA ILE A 81 -15.23 -18.69 -10.17
C ILE A 81 -16.71 -18.64 -10.58
N ASN A 82 -17.61 -18.83 -9.63
CA ASN A 82 -19.07 -18.94 -9.90
C ASN A 82 -19.89 -17.84 -9.20
N TYR A 83 -19.24 -16.79 -8.76
CA TYR A 83 -19.88 -15.69 -8.04
C TYR A 83 -19.37 -14.36 -8.56
N ILE A 84 -20.29 -13.48 -8.96
CA ILE A 84 -19.94 -12.10 -9.30
C ILE A 84 -20.10 -11.29 -8.02
N PRO A 85 -19.01 -10.80 -7.43
CA PRO A 85 -19.10 -9.95 -6.25
C PRO A 85 -19.98 -8.74 -6.56
N LYS A 86 -20.87 -8.38 -5.65
CA LYS A 86 -21.49 -7.06 -5.70
C LYS A 86 -20.39 -6.05 -5.40
N VAL A 87 -20.08 -5.19 -6.37
CA VAL A 87 -19.23 -4.03 -6.13
C VAL A 87 -19.97 -3.15 -5.13
N ILE A 88 -19.44 -3.02 -3.94
CA ILE A 88 -19.91 -2.04 -2.96
C ILE A 88 -19.28 -0.69 -3.31
N SER A 89 -19.44 -0.28 -4.59
CA SER A 89 -18.84 0.96 -5.12
C SER A 89 -19.52 2.23 -4.61
N ASP A 90 -20.67 2.06 -3.97
CA ASP A 90 -21.47 3.16 -3.44
C ASP A 90 -21.56 3.09 -1.91
N VAL A 91 -20.49 2.65 -1.26
CA VAL A 91 -20.35 3.01 0.16
C VAL A 91 -20.00 4.49 0.17
N PRO A 92 -20.99 5.39 0.37
CA PRO A 92 -20.68 6.79 0.52
C PRO A 92 -19.71 6.89 1.69
N SER A 93 -18.90 7.92 1.70
CA SER A 93 -18.24 8.42 2.90
C SER A 93 -19.33 8.90 3.90
N ASP A 94 -20.35 8.07 4.08
CA ASP A 94 -21.44 8.29 5.03
C ASP A 94 -20.82 8.22 6.42
N PRO A 95 -20.96 9.26 7.25
CA PRO A 95 -20.47 9.28 8.62
C PRO A 95 -20.97 8.10 9.48
N GLY A 96 -21.99 7.38 9.04
CA GLY A 96 -22.53 6.18 9.69
C GLY A 96 -21.92 4.86 9.23
N HIS A 97 -21.05 4.85 8.21
CA HIS A 97 -20.47 3.61 7.73
C HIS A 97 -19.36 3.09 8.67
N VAL A 98 -19.48 1.84 9.08
CA VAL A 98 -18.46 1.13 9.86
C VAL A 98 -17.87 0.02 9.01
N GLY A 99 -16.58 0.10 8.71
CA GLY A 99 -15.89 -0.93 7.93
C GLY A 99 -14.72 -0.39 7.13
N PHE A 100 -14.30 -1.16 6.12
CA PHE A 100 -13.20 -0.78 5.23
C PHE A 100 -13.66 0.31 4.27
N VAL A 101 -12.88 1.38 4.15
CA VAL A 101 -13.20 2.55 3.31
C VAL A 101 -12.29 2.64 2.10
N HIS A 102 -10.97 2.55 2.29
CA HIS A 102 -10.00 2.62 1.19
C HIS A 102 -8.70 1.89 1.49
N LEU A 103 -7.94 1.56 0.44
CA LEU A 103 -6.54 1.17 0.53
C LEU A 103 -5.67 2.41 0.60
N GLY A 104 -4.57 2.37 1.37
CA GLY A 104 -3.60 3.45 1.44
C GLY A 104 -2.23 3.02 0.91
N PHE A 105 -1.64 3.82 0.01
CA PHE A 105 -0.27 3.63 -0.49
C PHE A 105 0.55 4.90 -0.34
N MET A 106 1.84 4.74 -0.05
CA MET A 106 2.81 5.83 -0.13
C MET A 106 3.63 5.71 -1.40
N VAL A 107 3.89 6.85 -2.05
CA VAL A 107 4.73 6.94 -3.25
C VAL A 107 5.78 8.03 -3.08
N ILE A 108 6.88 7.93 -3.80
CA ILE A 108 7.97 8.92 -3.72
C ILE A 108 7.53 10.26 -4.34
N SER A 109 6.74 10.22 -5.43
CA SER A 109 6.28 11.42 -6.13
C SER A 109 4.88 11.19 -6.71
N ILE A 110 3.94 12.02 -6.31
CA ILE A 110 2.57 12.04 -6.85
C ILE A 110 2.58 12.39 -8.35
N ASP A 111 3.42 13.33 -8.77
CA ASP A 111 3.48 13.73 -10.19
C ASP A 111 3.95 12.58 -11.08
N ALA A 112 4.99 11.84 -10.67
CA ALA A 112 5.48 10.66 -11.37
C ALA A 112 4.46 9.52 -11.36
N PHE A 113 3.76 9.34 -10.24
CA PHE A 113 2.70 8.34 -10.09
C PHE A 113 1.51 8.66 -11.04
N LEU A 114 1.03 9.90 -11.08
CA LEU A 114 -0.05 10.33 -11.97
C LEU A 114 0.30 10.12 -13.44
N LYS A 115 1.52 10.49 -13.83
CA LYS A 115 2.00 10.24 -15.19
C LYS A 115 1.88 8.76 -15.54
N ARG A 116 2.39 7.87 -14.68
CA ARG A 116 2.29 6.41 -14.88
C ARG A 116 0.85 5.93 -14.91
N LEU A 117 0.00 6.38 -13.98
CA LEU A 117 -1.42 6.03 -13.95
C LEU A 117 -2.09 6.33 -15.29
N MET A 118 -1.87 7.52 -15.85
CA MET A 118 -2.44 7.93 -17.13
C MET A 118 -1.83 7.17 -18.32
N GLU A 119 -0.59 6.73 -18.23
CA GLU A 119 0.07 5.94 -19.29
C GLU A 119 -0.42 4.49 -19.33
N VAL A 120 -0.63 3.85 -18.17
CA VAL A 120 -0.82 2.39 -18.11
C VAL A 120 -2.26 1.96 -17.81
N SER A 121 -3.07 2.80 -17.17
CA SER A 121 -4.47 2.45 -16.85
C SER A 121 -5.40 2.81 -18.00
N SER A 122 -6.08 1.80 -18.56
CA SER A 122 -7.09 2.00 -19.59
C SER A 122 -8.30 2.79 -19.08
N ASP A 123 -8.69 2.57 -17.83
CA ASP A 123 -9.87 3.20 -17.22
C ASP A 123 -9.71 4.72 -17.08
N TYR A 124 -8.49 5.18 -16.76
CA TYR A 124 -8.18 6.61 -16.72
C TYR A 124 -7.99 7.21 -18.11
N ARG A 125 -7.33 6.49 -19.02
CA ARG A 125 -7.18 6.97 -20.41
C ARG A 125 -8.48 7.10 -21.17
N SER A 126 -9.42 6.18 -20.94
CA SER A 126 -10.74 6.21 -21.59
C SER A 126 -11.70 7.23 -20.98
N GLY A 127 -11.37 7.81 -19.83
CA GLY A 127 -12.24 8.71 -19.09
C GLY A 127 -13.34 8.01 -18.29
N LYS A 128 -13.27 6.68 -18.10
CA LYS A 128 -14.15 5.94 -17.17
C LYS A 128 -14.04 6.55 -15.76
N TYR A 129 -12.80 6.83 -15.33
CA TYR A 129 -12.54 7.60 -14.11
C TYR A 129 -11.99 8.97 -14.47
N LYS A 130 -12.42 9.99 -13.72
CA LYS A 130 -11.89 11.35 -13.84
C LYS A 130 -10.44 11.39 -13.40
N GLN A 131 -9.67 12.28 -14.01
CA GLN A 131 -8.31 12.55 -13.56
C GLN A 131 -8.31 12.97 -12.08
N PRO A 132 -7.47 12.35 -11.23
CA PRO A 132 -7.39 12.68 -9.82
C PRO A 132 -6.95 14.14 -9.60
N ILE A 133 -7.52 14.77 -8.58
CA ILE A 133 -7.13 16.11 -8.14
C ILE A 133 -6.07 15.95 -7.07
N ILE A 134 -4.96 16.70 -7.21
CA ILE A 134 -3.92 16.75 -6.18
C ILE A 134 -4.42 17.65 -5.05
N ASP A 135 -4.46 17.07 -3.85
CA ASP A 135 -4.75 17.79 -2.62
C ASP A 135 -3.52 17.76 -1.69
N ARG A 136 -3.61 18.38 -0.52
CA ARG A 136 -2.54 18.41 0.48
C ARG A 136 -3.05 18.00 1.85
N MET A 137 -2.29 17.13 2.46
CA MET A 137 -2.47 16.77 3.87
C MET A 137 -2.12 17.99 4.76
N PRO A 138 -2.65 18.09 5.99
CA PRO A 138 -2.34 19.18 6.91
C PRO A 138 -0.84 19.41 7.17
N TYR A 139 -0.03 18.35 7.04
CA TYR A 139 1.42 18.39 7.18
C TYR A 139 2.16 18.64 5.86
N GLY A 140 1.45 18.99 4.77
CA GLY A 140 2.00 19.49 3.51
C GLY A 140 2.22 18.43 2.41
N ALA A 141 2.19 17.12 2.71
CA ALA A 141 2.34 16.07 1.71
C ALA A 141 1.24 16.15 0.65
N LYS A 142 1.61 15.96 -0.61
CA LYS A 142 0.62 15.80 -1.69
C LYS A 142 -0.14 14.49 -1.51
N THR A 143 -1.39 14.48 -1.90
CA THR A 143 -2.24 13.31 -1.86
C THR A 143 -3.25 13.31 -3.00
N ILE A 144 -3.70 12.12 -3.39
CA ILE A 144 -4.78 11.91 -4.37
C ILE A 144 -5.64 10.72 -3.96
N MET A 145 -6.90 10.76 -4.37
CA MET A 145 -7.78 9.60 -4.37
C MET A 145 -7.92 9.07 -5.79
N ILE A 146 -7.73 7.78 -5.98
CA ILE A 146 -7.94 7.09 -7.25
C ILE A 146 -8.91 5.92 -7.05
N LYS A 147 -9.36 5.34 -8.16
CA LYS A 147 -10.14 4.11 -8.17
C LYS A 147 -9.36 3.01 -8.87
N ASP A 148 -9.42 1.80 -8.32
CA ASP A 148 -8.95 0.60 -8.99
C ASP A 148 -9.95 0.11 -10.06
N PRO A 149 -9.68 -0.96 -10.83
CA PRO A 149 -10.60 -1.45 -11.86
C PRO A 149 -12.00 -1.81 -11.37
N ASP A 150 -12.12 -2.24 -10.12
CA ASP A 150 -13.39 -2.62 -9.47
C ASP A 150 -14.12 -1.43 -8.83
N GLY A 151 -13.50 -0.24 -8.83
CA GLY A 151 -14.06 0.99 -8.27
C GLY A 151 -13.70 1.22 -6.80
N ASN A 152 -12.87 0.36 -6.19
CA ASN A 152 -12.41 0.58 -4.83
C ASN A 152 -11.59 1.87 -4.75
N GLU A 153 -11.80 2.63 -3.68
CA GLU A 153 -11.01 3.83 -3.43
C GLU A 153 -9.60 3.48 -2.97
N VAL A 154 -8.62 4.14 -3.56
CA VAL A 154 -7.21 4.00 -3.21
C VAL A 154 -6.63 5.38 -2.91
N HIS A 155 -6.24 5.58 -1.66
CA HIS A 155 -5.60 6.80 -1.19
C HIS A 155 -4.09 6.72 -1.43
N VAL A 156 -3.54 7.65 -2.21
CA VAL A 156 -2.11 7.70 -2.51
C VAL A 156 -1.52 8.97 -1.92
N ILE A 157 -0.47 8.82 -1.11
CA ILE A 157 0.18 9.90 -0.37
C ILE A 157 1.64 9.98 -0.78
N GLU A 158 2.13 11.19 -1.03
CA GLU A 158 3.56 11.42 -1.28
C GLU A 158 4.37 11.32 0.01
N ALA A 159 5.42 10.49 -0.01
CA ALA A 159 6.33 10.37 1.11
C ALA A 159 7.06 11.70 1.37
N MET A 160 7.04 12.16 2.61
CA MET A 160 7.80 13.34 2.99
C MET A 160 9.29 13.01 3.08
N PRO A 161 10.19 13.91 2.64
CA PRO A 161 11.62 13.74 2.86
C PRO A 161 11.93 13.57 4.36
N ALA A 162 12.87 12.68 4.69
CA ALA A 162 13.21 12.34 6.07
C ALA A 162 13.57 13.56 6.96
N ASN A 163 13.93 14.71 6.34
CA ASN A 163 14.33 15.94 7.05
C ASN A 163 13.17 16.93 7.25
N SER A 164 11.95 16.62 6.88
CA SER A 164 10.79 17.50 7.04
C SER A 164 10.02 17.28 8.36
N SER A 165 10.59 16.51 9.29
CA SER A 165 10.05 16.41 10.66
C SER A 165 10.25 17.74 11.37
N THR A 166 9.37 18.69 11.10
CA THR A 166 9.12 19.80 12.00
C THR A 166 8.71 19.23 13.34
N ASN A 167 9.43 19.61 14.38
CA ASN A 167 9.19 19.33 15.78
C ASN A 167 7.68 19.19 16.09
N ARG A 168 7.31 18.01 16.54
CA ARG A 168 6.08 17.80 17.32
C ARG A 168 6.47 17.69 18.78
#